data_b52f5c3e44987e5b72448adcc86fe435
#
_entry.id   b52f5c3e44987e5b72448adcc86fe435
#
_cell.length_a   1.000
_cell.length_b   1.000
_cell.length_c   1.000
_cell.angle_alpha   90.00
_cell.angle_beta   90.00
_cell.angle_gamma   90.00
#
_symmetry.space_group_name_H-M   'P 1'
#
loop_
_entity.id
_entity.type
_entity.pdbx_description
1 polymer ?
#
loop_
_entity_poly.entity_id
_entity_poly.type
_entity_poly.pdbx_seq_one_letter_code
_entity_poly.pdbx_strand_id
1 'polypeptide(L)'
;MSVKLYILNIFLFFSITISAQKYYTKSGITEFDGSKAAFEPIKAKNNSSISAIDVSNGNIAALIKIKDFQFRLGLMQEHFNENYLESYKYPKSTFEGNIETSRGSIFEENSEIFNYSLVDNNFMDIILKGQLTIKGITKDIIAVGKIKKNESSLNLICSFSIKLSDFNVKIPKVVFMKIDELVEINLNYNYELQN
;
A
#
# COMPACT_ATOMS: atom_id res chain seq x y z
N MET A 1 65.71 -36.44 1.93
CA MET A 1 64.73 -36.18 0.81
C MET A 1 63.40 -35.85 1.49
N SER A 2 63.11 -34.54 1.66
CA SER A 2 61.92 -34.09 2.42
C SER A 2 60.80 -33.72 1.41
N VAL A 3 59.71 -34.41 1.51
CA VAL A 3 58.50 -34.18 0.71
C VAL A 3 57.73 -33.04 1.41
N LYS A 4 57.67 -31.87 0.80
CA LYS A 4 56.82 -30.74 1.24
C LYS A 4 55.39 -31.02 0.81
N LEU A 5 54.51 -31.28 1.81
CA LEU A 5 53.09 -31.44 1.62
C LEU A 5 52.46 -30.05 1.51
N TYR A 6 52.03 -29.65 0.27
CA TYR A 6 51.25 -28.44 0.07
C TYR A 6 49.79 -28.70 0.40
N ILE A 7 49.33 -28.21 1.57
CA ILE A 7 47.90 -28.22 1.89
C ILE A 7 47.27 -27.02 1.13
N LEU A 8 46.56 -27.36 0.08
CA LEU A 8 45.76 -26.42 -0.70
C LEU A 8 44.46 -26.13 0.08
N ASN A 9 44.42 -24.99 0.77
CA ASN A 9 43.21 -24.49 1.44
C ASN A 9 42.22 -24.00 0.35
N ILE A 10 41.28 -24.86 -0.07
CA ILE A 10 40.14 -24.44 -0.87
C ILE A 10 39.15 -23.76 0.07
N PHE A 11 39.21 -22.43 0.08
CA PHE A 11 38.19 -21.61 0.73
C PHE A 11 36.94 -21.65 -0.14
N LEU A 12 36.02 -22.55 0.16
CA LEU A 12 34.72 -22.62 -0.49
C LEU A 12 33.90 -21.39 -0.04
N PHE A 13 33.91 -20.33 -0.86
CA PHE A 13 33.03 -19.19 -0.69
C PHE A 13 31.59 -19.66 -0.91
N PHE A 14 30.91 -19.99 0.18
CA PHE A 14 29.49 -20.24 0.17
C PHE A 14 28.80 -18.87 0.06
N SER A 15 28.50 -18.46 -1.14
CA SER A 15 27.71 -17.23 -1.39
C SER A 15 26.29 -17.50 -0.89
N ILE A 16 25.98 -17.03 0.33
CA ILE A 16 24.61 -17.00 0.82
C ILE A 16 23.90 -15.90 0.02
N THR A 17 23.14 -16.31 -0.98
CA THR A 17 22.23 -15.39 -1.65
C THR A 17 21.07 -15.10 -0.70
N ILE A 18 21.13 -13.96 -0.02
CA ILE A 18 19.99 -13.43 0.73
C ILE A 18 18.96 -13.03 -0.34
N SER A 19 17.98 -13.89 -0.58
CA SER A 19 16.86 -13.59 -1.44
C SER A 19 15.93 -12.63 -0.66
N ALA A 20 15.91 -11.36 -1.04
CA ALA A 20 14.94 -10.42 -0.53
C ALA A 20 13.53 -10.92 -0.91
N GLN A 21 12.75 -11.35 0.07
CA GLN A 21 11.38 -11.81 -0.18
C GLN A 21 10.50 -10.60 -0.48
N LYS A 22 10.00 -10.54 -1.70
CA LYS A 22 9.06 -9.52 -2.14
C LYS A 22 7.66 -10.12 -2.26
N TYR A 23 6.71 -9.42 -1.73
CA TYR A 23 5.30 -9.75 -1.88
C TYR A 23 4.64 -8.74 -2.79
N TYR A 24 3.76 -9.16 -3.67
CA TYR A 24 3.07 -8.26 -4.59
C TYR A 24 1.60 -8.63 -4.75
N THR A 25 0.80 -7.66 -5.17
CA THR A 25 -0.59 -7.84 -5.60
C THR A 25 -0.88 -6.99 -6.83
N LYS A 26 -1.81 -7.48 -7.67
CA LYS A 26 -2.38 -6.73 -8.80
C LYS A 26 -3.91 -6.62 -8.70
N SER A 27 -4.46 -7.14 -7.62
CA SER A 27 -5.90 -7.20 -7.34
C SER A 27 -6.24 -6.62 -5.97
N GLY A 28 -5.41 -5.70 -5.48
CA GLY A 28 -5.67 -4.97 -4.25
C GLY A 28 -6.96 -4.17 -4.34
N ILE A 29 -7.71 -4.14 -3.26
CA ILE A 29 -8.97 -3.40 -3.15
C ILE A 29 -8.71 -2.06 -2.50
N THR A 30 -9.02 -0.97 -3.21
CA THR A 30 -9.04 0.40 -2.68
C THR A 30 -10.46 0.94 -2.77
N GLU A 31 -11.01 1.34 -1.65
CA GLU A 31 -12.33 1.96 -1.56
C GLU A 31 -12.18 3.37 -1.00
N PHE A 32 -13.03 4.29 -1.46
CA PHE A 32 -13.18 5.57 -0.80
C PHE A 32 -14.64 5.86 -0.48
N ASP A 33 -14.84 6.63 0.58
CA ASP A 33 -16.13 7.12 1.03
C ASP A 33 -16.05 8.63 1.29
N GLY A 34 -16.68 9.41 0.41
CA GLY A 34 -16.83 10.86 0.54
C GLY A 34 -18.28 11.26 0.86
N SER A 35 -19.06 10.35 1.42
CA SER A 35 -20.47 10.56 1.71
C SER A 35 -20.69 11.46 2.91
N LYS A 36 -21.66 12.37 2.83
CA LYS A 36 -22.27 12.99 4.03
C LYS A 36 -23.51 12.21 4.43
N ALA A 37 -23.68 11.97 5.72
CA ALA A 37 -24.68 11.06 6.29
C ALA A 37 -26.13 11.29 5.85
N ALA A 38 -26.50 12.49 5.42
CA ALA A 38 -27.88 12.83 5.02
C ALA A 38 -28.16 12.64 3.53
N PHE A 39 -27.20 12.20 2.72
CA PHE A 39 -27.30 12.19 1.26
C PHE A 39 -27.00 10.81 0.66
N GLU A 40 -27.20 10.70 -0.65
CA GLU A 40 -26.84 9.50 -1.39
C GLU A 40 -25.36 9.19 -1.25
N PRO A 41 -24.99 7.91 -0.97
CA PRO A 41 -23.60 7.54 -0.76
C PRO A 41 -22.70 7.85 -1.96
N ILE A 42 -21.59 8.52 -1.71
CA ILE A 42 -20.55 8.84 -2.68
C ILE A 42 -19.37 7.94 -2.40
N LYS A 43 -19.45 6.72 -2.90
CA LYS A 43 -18.47 5.66 -2.70
C LYS A 43 -18.03 5.09 -4.03
N ALA A 44 -16.77 4.69 -4.09
CA ALA A 44 -16.27 3.92 -5.22
C ALA A 44 -15.24 2.89 -4.76
N LYS A 45 -15.08 1.88 -5.60
CA LYS A 45 -14.19 0.75 -5.37
C LYS A 45 -13.31 0.50 -6.58
N ASN A 46 -12.03 0.30 -6.35
CA ASN A 46 -11.05 -0.18 -7.31
C ASN A 46 -10.60 -1.58 -6.87
N ASN A 47 -10.70 -2.57 -7.77
CA ASN A 47 -10.30 -3.95 -7.50
C ASN A 47 -9.01 -4.35 -8.22
N SER A 48 -8.27 -3.40 -8.76
CA SER A 48 -7.06 -3.60 -9.59
C SER A 48 -5.86 -2.79 -9.09
N SER A 49 -5.85 -2.42 -7.81
CA SER A 49 -4.72 -1.73 -7.21
C SER A 49 -3.50 -2.63 -7.20
N ILE A 50 -2.35 -2.09 -7.61
CA ILE A 50 -1.07 -2.79 -7.67
C ILE A 50 -0.26 -2.35 -6.46
N SER A 51 0.34 -3.28 -5.75
CA SER A 51 1.23 -2.95 -4.64
C SER A 51 2.30 -4.02 -4.46
N ALA A 52 3.44 -3.60 -3.89
CA ALA A 52 4.54 -4.49 -3.53
C ALA A 52 5.09 -4.12 -2.15
N ILE A 53 5.50 -5.15 -1.41
CA ILE A 53 6.17 -5.04 -0.10
C ILE A 53 7.50 -5.76 -0.20
N ASP A 54 8.58 -5.09 0.19
CA ASP A 54 9.88 -5.69 0.40
C ASP A 54 10.04 -5.95 1.90
N VAL A 55 9.96 -7.22 2.29
CA VAL A 55 10.00 -7.61 3.71
C VAL A 55 11.40 -7.56 4.32
N SER A 56 12.43 -7.33 3.51
CA SER A 56 13.80 -7.15 4.03
C SER A 56 14.02 -5.80 4.71
N ASN A 57 13.22 -4.79 4.32
CA ASN A 57 13.40 -3.40 4.79
C ASN A 57 12.08 -2.67 5.10
N GLY A 58 10.93 -3.33 4.89
CA GLY A 58 9.61 -2.76 5.13
C GLY A 58 9.12 -1.77 4.09
N ASN A 59 9.85 -1.60 3.00
CA ASN A 59 9.40 -0.70 1.94
C ASN A 59 8.12 -1.20 1.30
N ILE A 60 7.18 -0.30 1.10
CA ILE A 60 5.91 -0.55 0.43
C ILE A 60 5.69 0.50 -0.66
N ALA A 61 5.24 0.04 -1.82
CA ALA A 61 4.79 0.90 -2.90
C ALA A 61 3.42 0.45 -3.39
N ALA A 62 2.57 1.42 -3.75
CA ALA A 62 1.27 1.14 -4.35
C ALA A 62 0.98 2.08 -5.53
N LEU A 63 0.25 1.56 -6.52
CA LEU A 63 -0.21 2.28 -7.69
C LEU A 63 -1.69 1.97 -7.92
N ILE A 64 -2.51 2.99 -7.98
CA ILE A 64 -3.94 2.92 -8.20
C ILE A 64 -4.28 3.68 -9.48
N LYS A 65 -4.85 2.99 -10.46
CA LYS A 65 -5.34 3.63 -11.69
C LYS A 65 -6.67 4.32 -11.40
N ILE A 66 -6.73 5.62 -11.67
CA ILE A 66 -7.90 6.43 -11.34
C ILE A 66 -9.15 5.97 -12.11
N LYS A 67 -8.99 5.60 -13.39
CA LYS A 67 -10.11 5.13 -14.23
C LYS A 67 -10.72 3.79 -13.80
N ASP A 68 -10.00 3.00 -13.00
CA ASP A 68 -10.45 1.69 -12.55
C ASP A 68 -11.37 1.76 -11.31
N PHE A 69 -11.60 2.96 -10.76
CA PHE A 69 -12.62 3.15 -9.74
C PHE A 69 -14.02 2.99 -10.33
N GLN A 70 -14.85 2.19 -9.68
CA GLN A 70 -16.21 1.88 -10.09
C GLN A 70 -17.21 2.50 -9.10
N PHE A 71 -18.13 3.28 -9.65
CA PHE A 71 -19.23 3.90 -8.92
C PHE A 71 -20.53 3.18 -9.20
N ARG A 72 -21.49 3.31 -8.29
CA ARG A 72 -22.84 2.80 -8.49
C ARG A 72 -23.56 3.52 -9.65
N LEU A 73 -23.31 4.81 -9.82
CA LEU A 73 -23.90 5.66 -10.85
C LEU A 73 -22.86 6.11 -11.86
N GLY A 74 -23.11 5.87 -13.15
CA GLY A 74 -22.20 6.24 -14.24
C GLY A 74 -21.87 7.73 -14.29
N LEU A 75 -22.84 8.60 -13.99
CA LEU A 75 -22.63 10.06 -13.94
C LEU A 75 -21.63 10.46 -12.82
N MET A 76 -21.65 9.77 -11.67
CA MET A 76 -20.65 10.01 -10.61
C MET A 76 -19.26 9.58 -11.07
N GLN A 77 -19.15 8.47 -11.78
CA GLN A 77 -17.89 7.99 -12.35
C GLN A 77 -17.33 8.96 -13.40
N GLU A 78 -18.17 9.48 -14.27
CA GLU A 78 -17.79 10.50 -15.26
C GLU A 78 -17.26 11.77 -14.57
N HIS A 79 -18.01 12.34 -13.64
CA HIS A 79 -17.58 13.53 -12.88
C HIS A 79 -16.30 13.29 -12.10
N PHE A 80 -16.13 12.11 -11.47
CA PHE A 80 -14.91 11.73 -10.79
C PHE A 80 -13.70 11.75 -11.72
N ASN A 81 -13.85 11.15 -12.91
CA ASN A 81 -12.77 11.07 -13.87
C ASN A 81 -12.45 12.40 -14.55
N GLU A 82 -13.45 13.19 -14.89
CA GLU A 82 -13.28 14.40 -15.71
C GLU A 82 -13.08 15.66 -14.87
N ASN A 83 -13.90 15.83 -13.82
CA ASN A 83 -13.95 17.10 -13.09
C ASN A 83 -13.12 17.07 -11.78
N TYR A 84 -13.06 15.93 -11.08
CA TYR A 84 -12.41 15.87 -9.79
C TYR A 84 -10.95 15.42 -9.90
N LEU A 85 -10.70 14.22 -10.43
CA LEU A 85 -9.37 13.63 -10.49
C LEU A 85 -8.64 13.92 -11.81
N GLU A 86 -9.35 14.38 -12.85
CA GLU A 86 -8.79 14.67 -14.18
C GLU A 86 -7.95 13.48 -14.68
N SER A 87 -8.57 12.29 -14.73
CA SER A 87 -7.85 11.00 -14.91
C SER A 87 -7.12 10.87 -16.25
N TYR A 88 -7.44 11.70 -17.24
CA TYR A 88 -6.67 11.82 -18.50
C TYR A 88 -5.30 12.44 -18.27
N LYS A 89 -5.23 13.45 -17.40
CA LYS A 89 -4.00 14.17 -17.07
C LYS A 89 -3.23 13.48 -15.95
N TYR A 90 -3.96 12.94 -14.97
CA TYR A 90 -3.42 12.28 -13.80
C TYR A 90 -3.97 10.84 -13.71
N PRO A 91 -3.47 9.92 -14.55
CA PRO A 91 -4.07 8.59 -14.71
C PRO A 91 -3.91 7.68 -13.49
N LYS A 92 -3.02 8.03 -12.57
CA LYS A 92 -2.68 7.20 -11.41
C LYS A 92 -2.51 8.03 -10.14
N SER A 93 -2.80 7.42 -9.01
CA SER A 93 -2.33 7.80 -7.69
C SER A 93 -1.26 6.81 -7.24
N THR A 94 -0.26 7.26 -6.48
CA THR A 94 0.83 6.42 -5.99
C THR A 94 1.08 6.65 -4.51
N PHE A 95 1.52 5.62 -3.83
CA PHE A 95 2.06 5.69 -2.48
C PHE A 95 3.43 5.03 -2.45
N GLU A 96 4.38 5.66 -1.79
CA GLU A 96 5.70 5.11 -1.51
C GLU A 96 6.03 5.38 -0.04
N GLY A 97 6.41 4.35 0.70
CA GLY A 97 6.61 4.50 2.13
C GLY A 97 7.20 3.26 2.78
N ASN A 98 7.05 3.23 4.09
CA ASN A 98 7.57 2.16 4.93
C ASN A 98 6.49 1.67 5.91
N ILE A 99 6.59 0.39 6.28
CA ILE A 99 5.75 -0.25 7.27
C ILE A 99 6.53 -0.29 8.58
N GLU A 100 5.95 0.25 9.64
CA GLU A 100 6.48 0.22 11.00
C GLU A 100 5.46 -0.42 11.95
N THR A 101 5.92 -0.85 13.12
CA THR A 101 5.05 -1.20 14.25
C THR A 101 5.24 -0.21 15.38
N SER A 102 4.42 -0.31 16.43
CA SER A 102 4.61 0.48 17.66
C SER A 102 5.94 0.20 18.37
N ARG A 103 6.67 -0.86 17.98
CA ARG A 103 7.98 -1.26 18.51
C ARG A 103 9.14 -0.91 17.58
N GLY A 104 8.89 -0.18 16.48
CA GLY A 104 9.87 0.16 15.45
C GLY A 104 9.68 -0.62 14.16
N SER A 105 10.70 -0.66 13.30
CA SER A 105 10.67 -1.43 12.06
C SER A 105 10.53 -2.93 12.35
N ILE A 106 9.57 -3.58 11.71
CA ILE A 106 9.38 -5.04 11.82
C ILE A 106 10.34 -5.82 10.93
N PHE A 107 11.08 -5.12 10.09
CA PHE A 107 11.90 -5.70 9.02
C PHE A 107 13.42 -5.52 9.28
N GLU A 108 13.83 -5.23 10.51
CA GLU A 108 15.26 -5.27 10.85
C GLU A 108 15.81 -6.69 10.74
N GLU A 109 16.99 -6.82 10.20
CA GLU A 109 17.65 -8.04 9.68
C GLU A 109 17.74 -9.23 10.67
N ASN A 110 17.34 -9.06 11.93
CA ASN A 110 17.27 -10.09 12.97
C ASN A 110 15.98 -10.03 13.80
N SER A 111 14.90 -9.44 13.26
CA SER A 111 13.67 -9.37 14.04
C SER A 111 13.01 -10.75 14.07
N GLU A 112 13.33 -11.53 15.11
CA GLU A 112 12.49 -12.66 15.56
C GLU A 112 11.02 -12.23 15.63
N ILE A 113 10.76 -10.92 15.79
CA ILE A 113 9.44 -10.29 15.84
C ILE A 113 8.68 -10.46 14.52
N PHE A 114 9.31 -10.30 13.35
CA PHE A 114 8.62 -10.51 12.07
C PHE A 114 8.24 -11.98 11.89
N ASN A 115 9.16 -12.89 12.18
CA ASN A 115 8.89 -14.32 12.09
C ASN A 115 7.91 -14.79 13.18
N TYR A 116 8.01 -14.30 14.40
CA TYR A 116 7.18 -14.73 15.54
C TYR A 116 5.77 -14.13 15.50
N SER A 117 5.62 -12.85 15.19
CA SER A 117 4.31 -12.18 15.17
C SER A 117 3.46 -12.54 13.96
N LEU A 118 4.09 -12.97 12.86
CA LEU A 118 3.38 -13.38 11.64
C LEU A 118 3.14 -14.89 11.53
N VAL A 119 3.68 -15.69 12.48
CA VAL A 119 3.49 -17.16 12.50
C VAL A 119 2.08 -17.56 12.97
N ASP A 120 1.42 -16.74 13.77
CA ASP A 120 0.17 -17.11 14.45
C ASP A 120 -1.12 -16.85 13.66
N ASN A 121 -1.03 -16.55 12.36
CA ASN A 121 -2.22 -16.21 11.55
C ASN A 121 -3.11 -15.09 12.15
N ASN A 122 -2.55 -14.26 13.01
CA ASN A 122 -3.21 -13.14 13.65
C ASN A 122 -2.80 -11.82 13.00
N PHE A 123 -3.70 -10.84 13.03
CA PHE A 123 -3.37 -9.49 12.60
C PHE A 123 -2.46 -8.79 13.60
N MET A 124 -1.41 -8.16 13.10
CA MET A 124 -0.52 -7.28 13.83
C MET A 124 -0.79 -5.83 13.43
N ASP A 125 -0.86 -4.93 14.41
CA ASP A 125 -1.03 -3.50 14.16
C ASP A 125 0.25 -2.91 13.54
N ILE A 126 0.07 -2.12 12.50
CA ILE A 126 1.13 -1.44 11.75
C ILE A 126 0.83 0.04 11.54
N ILE A 127 1.89 0.78 11.29
CA ILE A 127 1.85 2.18 10.87
C ILE A 127 2.49 2.26 9.48
N LEU A 128 1.76 2.80 8.52
CA LEU A 128 2.28 3.14 7.20
C LEU A 128 2.69 4.61 7.21
N LYS A 129 3.96 4.90 6.93
CA LYS A 129 4.47 6.27 6.78
C LYS A 129 5.03 6.43 5.38
N GLY A 130 4.65 7.47 4.68
CA GLY A 130 5.16 7.70 3.34
C GLY A 130 4.47 8.83 2.61
N GLN A 131 4.71 8.88 1.31
CA GLN A 131 4.27 9.92 0.41
C GLN A 131 3.12 9.41 -0.47
N LEU A 132 1.99 10.08 -0.39
CA LEU A 132 0.82 9.84 -1.23
C LEU A 132 0.74 10.92 -2.30
N THR A 133 0.69 10.50 -3.56
CA THR A 133 0.51 11.40 -4.69
C THR A 133 -0.87 11.20 -5.30
N ILE A 134 -1.67 12.26 -5.30
CA ILE A 134 -2.99 12.32 -5.96
C ILE A 134 -3.02 13.56 -6.82
N LYS A 135 -3.52 13.44 -8.06
CA LYS A 135 -3.65 14.57 -8.99
C LYS A 135 -2.36 15.40 -9.15
N GLY A 136 -1.20 14.70 -9.12
CA GLY A 136 0.12 15.32 -9.26
C GLY A 136 0.63 16.06 -8.01
N ILE A 137 -0.10 16.03 -6.90
CA ILE A 137 0.31 16.63 -5.63
C ILE A 137 0.71 15.52 -4.67
N THR A 138 1.90 15.67 -4.09
CA THR A 138 2.44 14.71 -3.11
C THR A 138 2.35 15.27 -1.70
N LYS A 139 1.90 14.44 -0.77
CA LYS A 139 1.80 14.75 0.67
C LYS A 139 2.34 13.60 1.49
N ASP A 140 3.00 13.92 2.59
CA ASP A 140 3.32 12.94 3.61
C ASP A 140 2.05 12.51 4.33
N ILE A 141 1.86 11.19 4.49
CA ILE A 141 0.74 10.63 5.24
C ILE A 141 1.24 9.62 6.26
N ILE A 142 0.46 9.50 7.34
CA ILE A 142 0.57 8.44 8.32
C ILE A 142 -0.78 7.75 8.36
N ALA A 143 -0.78 6.44 8.16
CA ALA A 143 -1.98 5.63 8.19
C ALA A 143 -1.79 4.45 9.16
N VAL A 144 -2.84 4.10 9.87
CA VAL A 144 -2.84 2.92 10.75
C VAL A 144 -3.50 1.76 10.03
N GLY A 145 -2.96 0.57 10.24
CA GLY A 145 -3.47 -0.62 9.59
C GLY A 145 -3.10 -1.87 10.36
N LYS A 146 -3.37 -2.99 9.73
CA LYS A 146 -3.04 -4.31 10.25
C LYS A 146 -2.48 -5.16 9.13
N ILE A 147 -1.50 -6.00 9.46
CA ILE A 147 -0.94 -6.96 8.54
C ILE A 147 -1.02 -8.37 9.14
N LYS A 148 -1.24 -9.35 8.30
CA LYS A 148 -1.27 -10.77 8.66
C LYS A 148 -0.53 -11.58 7.62
N LYS A 149 0.28 -12.55 8.07
CA LYS A 149 0.91 -13.55 7.21
C LYS A 149 0.13 -14.86 7.27
N ASN A 150 -0.11 -15.45 6.09
CA ASN A 150 -0.61 -16.81 5.95
C ASN A 150 0.38 -17.55 5.08
N GLU A 151 1.00 -18.62 5.55
CA GLU A 151 1.99 -19.44 4.81
C GLU A 151 2.82 -18.68 3.76
N SER A 152 2.27 -18.49 2.53
CA SER A 152 2.94 -17.84 1.40
C SER A 152 2.35 -16.47 1.01
N SER A 153 1.40 -15.94 1.76
CA SER A 153 0.70 -14.70 1.45
C SER A 153 0.72 -13.71 2.60
N LEU A 154 0.55 -12.42 2.28
CA LEU A 154 0.30 -11.37 3.26
C LEU A 154 -1.07 -10.74 3.00
N ASN A 155 -1.82 -10.43 4.06
CA ASN A 155 -2.99 -9.58 3.96
C ASN A 155 -2.74 -8.28 4.73
N LEU A 156 -2.92 -7.14 4.08
CA LEU A 156 -2.81 -5.81 4.65
C LEU A 156 -4.16 -5.12 4.55
N ILE A 157 -4.66 -4.65 5.67
CA ILE A 157 -5.83 -3.79 5.77
C ILE A 157 -5.43 -2.46 6.40
N CYS A 158 -5.92 -1.36 5.85
CA CYS A 158 -5.57 -0.02 6.30
C CYS A 158 -6.73 0.93 6.08
N SER A 159 -6.93 1.87 7.00
CA SER A 159 -7.90 2.96 6.86
C SER A 159 -7.26 4.28 7.25
N PHE A 160 -7.50 5.32 6.45
CA PHE A 160 -7.06 6.68 6.71
C PHE A 160 -7.96 7.68 6.00
N SER A 161 -7.86 8.95 6.39
CA SER A 161 -8.62 10.01 5.76
C SER A 161 -7.70 10.99 5.05
N ILE A 162 -8.17 11.50 3.91
CA ILE A 162 -7.50 12.58 3.17
C ILE A 162 -8.43 13.79 3.06
N LYS A 163 -7.83 14.97 3.07
CA LYS A 163 -8.55 16.22 2.80
C LYS A 163 -8.44 16.53 1.31
N LEU A 164 -9.57 16.67 0.61
CA LEU A 164 -9.60 16.86 -0.85
C LEU A 164 -8.86 18.12 -1.30
N SER A 165 -8.95 19.22 -0.52
CA SER A 165 -8.23 20.46 -0.83
C SER A 165 -6.72 20.33 -0.78
N ASP A 166 -6.15 19.38 0.01
CA ASP A 166 -4.71 19.14 0.08
C ASP A 166 -4.14 18.61 -1.25
N PHE A 167 -5.00 18.00 -2.08
CA PHE A 167 -4.69 17.47 -3.40
C PHE A 167 -5.32 18.29 -4.55
N ASN A 168 -5.72 19.54 -4.26
CA ASN A 168 -6.36 20.43 -5.24
C ASN A 168 -7.58 19.79 -5.94
N VAL A 169 -8.31 18.96 -5.22
CA VAL A 169 -9.60 18.42 -5.66
C VAL A 169 -10.69 19.38 -5.22
N LYS A 170 -11.27 20.11 -6.16
CA LYS A 170 -12.28 21.14 -5.90
C LYS A 170 -13.68 20.55 -5.92
N ILE A 171 -14.44 20.76 -4.85
CA ILE A 171 -15.85 20.40 -4.79
C ILE A 171 -16.69 21.58 -5.32
N PRO A 172 -17.45 21.43 -6.40
CA PRO A 172 -18.35 22.49 -6.89
C PRO A 172 -19.40 22.87 -5.83
N LYS A 173 -19.73 24.17 -5.74
CA LYS A 173 -20.68 24.70 -4.74
C LYS A 173 -22.03 23.97 -4.75
N VAL A 174 -22.51 23.56 -5.93
CA VAL A 174 -23.80 22.89 -6.10
C VAL A 174 -23.87 21.48 -5.47
N VAL A 175 -22.73 20.83 -5.28
CA VAL A 175 -22.62 19.49 -4.64
C VAL A 175 -21.89 19.52 -3.32
N PHE A 176 -21.44 20.68 -2.85
CA PHE A 176 -20.71 20.84 -1.59
C PHE A 176 -21.44 20.29 -0.36
N MET A 177 -22.78 20.35 -0.39
CA MET A 177 -23.62 19.80 0.68
C MET A 177 -23.61 18.24 0.69
N LYS A 178 -23.22 17.59 -0.39
CA LYS A 178 -23.31 16.14 -0.58
C LYS A 178 -21.99 15.41 -0.41
N ILE A 179 -20.87 16.09 -0.72
CA ILE A 179 -19.51 15.52 -0.68
C ILE A 179 -18.81 16.02 0.57
N ASP A 180 -18.20 15.10 1.32
CA ASP A 180 -17.35 15.48 2.44
C ASP A 180 -15.97 15.91 1.91
N GLU A 181 -15.40 16.94 2.52
CA GLU A 181 -14.04 17.38 2.24
C GLU A 181 -13.00 16.40 2.80
N LEU A 182 -13.36 15.70 3.88
CA LEU A 182 -12.56 14.64 4.47
C LEU A 182 -13.08 13.30 3.99
N VAL A 183 -12.32 12.66 3.11
CA VAL A 183 -12.67 11.39 2.46
C VAL A 183 -11.95 10.25 3.14
N GLU A 184 -12.69 9.22 3.53
CA GLU A 184 -12.14 8.00 4.07
C GLU A 184 -11.65 7.07 2.95
N ILE A 185 -10.45 6.53 3.11
CA ILE A 185 -9.82 5.56 2.21
C ILE A 185 -9.64 4.25 2.96
N ASN A 186 -10.13 3.16 2.38
CA ASN A 186 -10.00 1.82 2.93
C ASN A 186 -9.27 0.92 1.95
N LEU A 187 -8.23 0.23 2.44
CA LEU A 187 -7.40 -0.69 1.67
C LEU A 187 -7.57 -2.11 2.20
N ASN A 188 -7.67 -3.07 1.27
CA ASN A 188 -7.59 -4.49 1.59
C ASN A 188 -6.78 -5.18 0.49
N TYR A 189 -5.52 -5.46 0.77
CA TYR A 189 -4.55 -5.98 -0.18
C TYR A 189 -4.08 -7.37 0.23
N ASN A 190 -4.33 -8.35 -0.64
CA ASN A 190 -3.78 -9.69 -0.52
C ASN A 190 -2.57 -9.80 -1.43
N TYR A 191 -1.42 -10.08 -0.85
CA TYR A 191 -0.15 -10.20 -1.54
C TYR A 191 0.26 -11.65 -1.63
N GLU A 192 0.90 -11.99 -2.74
CA GLU A 192 1.53 -13.28 -2.98
C GLU A 192 3.05 -13.11 -3.01
N LEU A 193 3.78 -14.14 -2.60
CA LEU A 193 5.24 -14.15 -2.68
C LEU A 193 5.66 -14.11 -4.15
N GLN A 194 6.55 -13.19 -4.48
CA GLN A 194 7.17 -13.13 -5.81
C GLN A 194 8.23 -14.22 -5.93
N ASN A 195 7.98 -15.22 -6.79
CA ASN A 195 8.94 -16.24 -7.15
C ASN A 195 9.98 -15.73 -8.15
#